data_cf77fb24337e3711412ee7b4500453c2
#
_entry.id   cf77fb24337e3711412ee7b4500453c2
#
_cell.length_a   1.000
_cell.length_b   1.000
_cell.length_c   1.000
_cell.angle_alpha   90.00
_cell.angle_beta   90.00
_cell.angle_gamma   90.00
#
_symmetry.space_group_name_H-M   'P 1'
#
loop_
_entity.id
_entity.type
_entity.pdbx_description
1 polymer ?
#
loop_
_entity_poly.entity_id
_entity_poly.type
_entity_poly.pdbx_seq_one_letter_code
_entity_poly.pdbx_strand_id
1 'polypeptide(L)'
;MSDIKNIVDNIVIKKQKKNLDNNKKLMHYVEIFIKQKNLILYGGYALNLILPDNKKIYKDFTQADFDCYSYNAKNDAIMLARKLKKLNYKLIKVKLAKHDNTFKVYVGIYNILDVTQLNKNIYDIYLKIHAYEKHNDLLTHYKDNFKIIPLYLMKRNMHYELSRPEGSYFRWEKIYNRLNILNKVYFTKHYNQLRSNCKLNINDNKYLEIPKDWNKCITKILAYIKKNNNPIIDNYAIKLINKIKDKNCCRINTYSNFLVILAHKYKFTYENILKIVKNNIDTKKYNIIKLNKRYTTSSVDILENRYRIVIENIQTKKRVSLISIIKVTDNCYSVQKIDGYTVGSYDTILCFLYSYYLTYLIAKYIDYRHNTVLEDTQQYINLYETLIKDIKLDKRLITNCYGKELSYDDIYKKNWEKKLSILKI
;
A
#
# COMPACT_ATOMS: atom_id res chain seq x y z
N MET A 1 10.22 28.41 16.70
CA MET A 1 10.47 26.94 16.59
C MET A 1 11.29 26.55 15.36
N SER A 2 11.14 27.23 14.20
CA SER A 2 11.95 26.98 12.98
C SER A 2 13.45 27.20 13.21
N ASP A 3 13.85 28.23 13.94
CA ASP A 3 15.25 28.62 14.14
C ASP A 3 16.03 27.61 15.00
N ILE A 4 15.40 27.06 16.04
CA ILE A 4 16.03 26.05 16.90
C ILE A 4 16.27 24.77 16.12
N LYS A 5 15.31 24.36 15.28
CA LYS A 5 15.44 23.19 14.41
C LYS A 5 16.57 23.38 13.40
N ASN A 6 16.64 24.54 12.76
CA ASN A 6 17.71 24.87 11.81
C ASN A 6 19.10 24.93 12.48
N ILE A 7 19.18 25.42 13.71
CA ILE A 7 20.42 25.43 14.50
C ILE A 7 20.85 24.00 14.85
N VAL A 8 19.91 23.17 15.31
CA VAL A 8 20.19 21.75 15.65
C VAL A 8 20.59 20.97 14.39
N ASP A 9 19.88 21.16 13.28
CA ASP A 9 20.20 20.51 12.01
C ASP A 9 21.60 20.95 11.51
N ASN A 10 21.95 22.22 11.62
CA ASN A 10 23.29 22.74 11.27
C ASN A 10 24.41 22.20 12.18
N ILE A 11 24.16 22.05 13.47
CA ILE A 11 25.13 21.44 14.41
C ILE A 11 25.32 19.94 14.09
N VAL A 12 24.23 19.24 13.78
CA VAL A 12 24.26 17.83 13.38
C VAL A 12 25.03 17.66 12.07
N ILE A 13 24.78 18.51 11.07
CA ILE A 13 25.47 18.51 9.76
C ILE A 13 26.98 18.82 9.94
N LYS A 14 27.35 19.79 10.78
CA LYS A 14 28.77 20.10 11.06
C LYS A 14 29.49 18.94 11.76
N LYS A 15 28.84 18.27 12.72
CA LYS A 15 29.40 17.06 13.35
C LYS A 15 29.49 15.88 12.39
N GLN A 16 28.52 15.75 11.48
CA GLN A 16 28.53 14.72 10.43
C GLN A 16 29.71 14.89 9.47
N LYS A 17 30.01 16.13 9.04
CA LYS A 17 31.16 16.40 8.15
C LYS A 17 32.51 16.03 8.77
N LYS A 18 32.68 16.15 10.08
CA LYS A 18 33.93 15.84 10.78
C LYS A 18 34.25 14.34 10.91
N ASN A 19 33.24 13.46 10.70
CA ASN A 19 33.36 12.00 10.73
C ASN A 19 33.06 11.31 9.39
N LEU A 20 33.14 12.05 8.29
CA LEU A 20 32.65 11.59 6.97
C LEU A 20 33.32 10.28 6.51
N ASP A 21 34.62 10.13 6.67
CA ASP A 21 35.35 8.95 6.20
C ASP A 21 35.05 7.70 7.05
N ASN A 22 34.89 7.85 8.34
CA ASN A 22 34.50 6.74 9.21
C ASN A 22 33.05 6.32 8.94
N ASN A 23 32.18 7.28 8.63
CA ASN A 23 30.80 7.00 8.26
C ASN A 23 30.72 6.28 6.89
N LYS A 24 31.54 6.66 5.92
CA LYS A 24 31.58 5.95 4.61
C LYS A 24 31.97 4.49 4.75
N LYS A 25 33.02 4.20 5.51
CA LYS A 25 33.43 2.83 5.80
C LYS A 25 32.33 2.04 6.51
N LEU A 26 31.70 2.65 7.54
CA LEU A 26 30.59 2.02 8.25
C LEU A 26 29.41 1.68 7.32
N MET A 27 28.96 2.64 6.50
CA MET A 27 27.86 2.44 5.57
C MET A 27 28.18 1.39 4.50
N HIS A 28 29.43 1.36 4.03
CA HIS A 28 29.88 0.32 3.11
C HIS A 28 29.83 -1.09 3.74
N TYR A 29 30.20 -1.25 5.01
CA TYR A 29 30.03 -2.51 5.73
C TYR A 29 28.56 -2.92 5.85
N VAL A 30 27.66 -1.97 6.09
CA VAL A 30 26.23 -2.24 6.13
C VAL A 30 25.71 -2.70 4.77
N GLU A 31 26.14 -2.07 3.68
CA GLU A 31 25.81 -2.48 2.31
C GLU A 31 26.25 -3.93 2.01
N ILE A 32 27.51 -4.25 2.33
CA ILE A 32 28.03 -5.61 2.17
C ILE A 32 27.17 -6.61 2.97
N PHE A 33 26.83 -6.27 4.22
CA PHE A 33 25.99 -7.10 5.06
C PHE A 33 24.59 -7.32 4.43
N ILE A 34 23.94 -6.25 3.94
CA ILE A 34 22.64 -6.31 3.29
C ILE A 34 22.68 -7.25 2.06
N LYS A 35 23.72 -7.10 1.21
CA LYS A 35 23.92 -7.95 0.03
C LYS A 35 24.16 -9.41 0.39
N GLN A 36 25.05 -9.69 1.35
CA GLN A 36 25.36 -11.04 1.83
C GLN A 36 24.15 -11.77 2.44
N LYS A 37 23.28 -11.00 3.11
CA LYS A 37 22.07 -11.54 3.75
C LYS A 37 20.85 -11.55 2.83
N ASN A 38 21.00 -11.05 1.60
CA ASN A 38 19.91 -10.85 0.64
C ASN A 38 18.74 -10.06 1.24
N LEU A 39 19.01 -9.10 2.15
CA LEU A 39 17.94 -8.28 2.71
C LEU A 39 17.27 -7.48 1.60
N ILE A 40 15.95 -7.33 1.66
CA ILE A 40 15.19 -6.63 0.64
C ILE A 40 15.04 -5.17 1.05
N LEU A 41 15.69 -4.27 0.33
CA LEU A 41 15.62 -2.82 0.58
C LEU A 41 14.23 -2.26 0.26
N TYR A 42 13.77 -1.33 1.10
CA TYR A 42 12.60 -0.50 0.85
C TYR A 42 12.88 0.95 1.26
N GLY A 43 11.88 1.82 1.24
CA GLY A 43 12.04 3.21 1.69
C GLY A 43 12.84 4.09 0.74
N GLY A 44 13.51 5.08 1.32
CA GLY A 44 14.17 6.14 0.55
C GLY A 44 15.38 5.67 -0.24
N TYR A 45 16.20 4.81 0.34
CA TYR A 45 17.40 4.30 -0.33
C TYR A 45 17.05 3.38 -1.52
N ALA A 46 16.08 2.48 -1.33
CA ALA A 46 15.59 1.64 -2.43
C ALA A 46 15.05 2.47 -3.60
N LEU A 47 14.28 3.53 -3.30
CA LEU A 47 13.82 4.46 -4.32
C LEU A 47 15.00 5.14 -5.03
N ASN A 48 16.02 5.57 -4.28
CA ASN A 48 17.19 6.22 -4.86
C ASN A 48 17.95 5.31 -5.83
N LEU A 49 18.02 4.01 -5.57
CA LEU A 49 18.71 3.04 -6.43
C LEU A 49 18.08 2.89 -7.82
N ILE A 50 16.75 3.01 -7.91
CA ILE A 50 16.03 2.85 -9.17
C ILE A 50 15.86 4.15 -9.97
N LEU A 51 16.19 5.29 -9.40
CA LEU A 51 16.11 6.59 -10.08
C LEU A 51 17.35 6.86 -10.91
N PRO A 52 17.23 7.54 -12.08
CA PRO A 52 18.38 8.03 -12.85
C PRO A 52 19.17 9.06 -12.05
N ASP A 53 20.47 9.21 -12.36
CA ASP A 53 21.40 10.01 -11.55
C ASP A 53 20.96 11.48 -11.39
N ASN A 54 20.38 12.08 -12.42
CA ASN A 54 19.86 13.45 -12.40
C ASN A 54 18.57 13.63 -11.58
N LYS A 55 17.97 12.54 -11.09
CA LYS A 55 16.74 12.53 -10.27
C LYS A 55 16.93 11.87 -8.90
N LYS A 56 18.15 11.52 -8.54
CA LYS A 56 18.49 10.97 -7.22
C LYS A 56 18.02 11.90 -6.11
N ILE A 57 17.39 11.34 -5.09
CA ILE A 57 16.91 12.07 -3.89
C ILE A 57 18.05 12.32 -2.91
N TYR A 58 18.99 11.40 -2.85
CA TYR A 58 20.19 11.50 -2.04
C TYR A 58 21.40 11.65 -2.98
N LYS A 59 22.11 12.76 -2.84
CA LYS A 59 23.36 13.01 -3.59
C LYS A 59 24.52 12.16 -3.05
N ASP A 60 24.49 11.90 -1.74
CA ASP A 60 25.46 11.07 -1.04
C ASP A 60 24.71 9.97 -0.27
N PHE A 61 25.13 8.70 -0.45
CA PHE A 61 24.54 7.56 0.22
C PHE A 61 24.72 7.59 1.74
N THR A 62 25.68 8.32 2.26
CA THR A 62 25.89 8.48 3.70
C THR A 62 24.79 9.27 4.40
N GLN A 63 23.88 9.90 3.62
CA GLN A 63 22.75 10.67 4.13
C GLN A 63 21.47 9.80 4.28
N ALA A 64 21.50 8.56 3.80
CA ALA A 64 20.37 7.67 3.84
C ALA A 64 20.53 6.59 4.93
N ASP A 65 19.51 6.38 5.72
CA ASP A 65 19.34 5.17 6.51
C ASP A 65 18.89 4.01 5.61
N PHE A 66 19.30 2.80 5.93
CA PHE A 66 18.85 1.62 5.22
C PHE A 66 17.61 1.05 5.88
N ASP A 67 16.54 0.94 5.12
CA ASP A 67 15.32 0.23 5.50
C ASP A 67 15.28 -1.12 4.77
N CYS A 68 15.21 -2.24 5.50
CA CYS A 68 15.24 -3.58 4.93
C CYS A 68 14.15 -4.49 5.48
N TYR A 69 13.64 -5.38 4.63
CA TYR A 69 12.89 -6.55 5.05
C TYR A 69 13.80 -7.76 5.21
N SER A 70 13.53 -8.56 6.24
CA SER A 70 14.12 -9.87 6.48
C SER A 70 13.08 -10.85 7.00
N TYR A 71 13.20 -12.12 6.66
CA TYR A 71 12.40 -13.17 7.30
C TYR A 71 12.97 -13.58 8.68
N ASN A 72 14.11 -13.01 9.09
CA ASN A 72 14.75 -13.25 10.38
C ASN A 72 15.30 -11.95 10.99
N ALA A 73 14.50 -10.89 10.98
CA ALA A 73 14.91 -9.51 11.24
C ALA A 73 15.67 -9.32 12.58
N LYS A 74 15.19 -9.93 13.67
CA LYS A 74 15.84 -9.82 14.98
C LYS A 74 17.26 -10.36 14.95
N ASN A 75 17.45 -11.56 14.40
CA ASN A 75 18.76 -12.20 14.36
C ASN A 75 19.72 -11.48 13.40
N ASP A 76 19.22 -10.97 12.26
CA ASP A 76 20.05 -10.21 11.33
C ASP A 76 20.51 -8.89 11.94
N ALA A 77 19.66 -8.17 12.67
CA ALA A 77 20.04 -6.96 13.39
C ALA A 77 21.12 -7.25 14.46
N ILE A 78 20.96 -8.32 15.25
CA ILE A 78 21.93 -8.74 16.26
C ILE A 78 23.25 -9.19 15.60
N MET A 79 23.17 -9.89 14.46
CA MET A 79 24.35 -10.34 13.73
C MET A 79 25.17 -9.17 13.19
N LEU A 80 24.51 -8.15 12.60
CA LEU A 80 25.20 -6.93 12.19
C LEU A 80 25.90 -6.26 13.39
N ALA A 81 25.18 -6.10 14.50
CA ALA A 81 25.76 -5.50 15.71
C ALA A 81 27.01 -6.25 16.20
N ARG A 82 26.98 -7.60 16.20
CA ARG A 82 28.14 -8.42 16.57
C ARG A 82 29.32 -8.27 15.59
N LYS A 83 29.05 -8.21 14.27
CA LYS A 83 30.08 -7.96 13.26
C LYS A 83 30.73 -6.58 13.45
N LEU A 84 29.93 -5.53 13.66
CA LEU A 84 30.44 -4.19 13.91
C LEU A 84 31.28 -4.11 15.21
N LYS A 85 30.88 -4.83 16.26
CA LYS A 85 31.69 -4.94 17.50
C LYS A 85 33.06 -5.56 17.23
N LYS A 86 33.14 -6.61 16.40
CA LYS A 86 34.42 -7.23 15.99
C LYS A 86 35.29 -6.27 15.16
N LEU A 87 34.70 -5.30 14.48
CA LEU A 87 35.39 -4.23 13.75
C LEU A 87 35.72 -3.01 14.65
N ASN A 88 35.65 -3.18 15.97
CA ASN A 88 35.95 -2.17 16.97
C ASN A 88 35.05 -0.92 16.97
N TYR A 89 33.87 -0.97 16.32
CA TYR A 89 32.86 0.07 16.49
C TYR A 89 32.34 0.06 17.93
N LYS A 90 32.16 1.25 18.50
CA LYS A 90 31.70 1.42 19.88
C LYS A 90 30.26 1.92 19.96
N LEU A 91 29.63 1.80 21.14
CA LEU A 91 28.27 2.27 21.39
C LEU A 91 27.22 1.68 20.44
N ILE A 92 27.37 0.39 20.11
CA ILE A 92 26.42 -0.32 19.23
C ILE A 92 25.20 -0.71 20.06
N LYS A 93 24.01 -0.41 19.54
CA LYS A 93 22.72 -0.72 20.17
C LYS A 93 21.76 -1.32 19.15
N VAL A 94 21.04 -2.37 19.55
CA VAL A 94 19.88 -2.89 18.80
C VAL A 94 18.64 -2.59 19.62
N LYS A 95 17.68 -1.90 19.03
CA LYS A 95 16.42 -1.51 19.67
C LYS A 95 15.23 -1.98 18.84
N LEU A 96 14.15 -2.36 19.52
CA LEU A 96 12.86 -2.54 18.86
C LEU A 96 12.33 -1.15 18.48
N ALA A 97 11.88 -1.00 17.22
CA ALA A 97 11.28 0.24 16.74
C ALA A 97 9.86 0.42 17.32
N LYS A 98 9.28 1.59 17.03
CA LYS A 98 7.87 1.90 17.32
C LYS A 98 6.93 0.98 16.53
N HIS A 99 7.27 0.69 15.27
CA HIS A 99 6.52 -0.24 14.44
C HIS A 99 6.79 -1.68 14.84
N ASP A 100 5.74 -2.49 14.88
CA ASP A 100 5.84 -3.91 15.23
C ASP A 100 6.86 -4.61 14.33
N ASN A 101 7.66 -5.48 14.99
CA ASN A 101 8.62 -6.36 14.32
C ASN A 101 9.74 -5.64 13.53
N THR A 102 10.02 -4.37 13.80
CA THR A 102 11.15 -3.62 13.22
C THR A 102 12.27 -3.47 14.28
N PHE A 103 13.48 -3.82 13.91
CA PHE A 103 14.69 -3.72 14.76
C PHE A 103 15.63 -2.68 14.17
N LYS A 104 16.03 -1.71 14.99
CA LYS A 104 16.95 -0.63 14.61
C LYS A 104 18.33 -0.92 15.12
N VAL A 105 19.34 -0.78 14.27
CA VAL A 105 20.74 -0.90 14.62
C VAL A 105 21.38 0.50 14.65
N TYR A 106 21.98 0.82 15.79
CA TYR A 106 22.63 2.12 16.02
C TYR A 106 24.14 1.93 16.25
N VAL A 107 24.91 2.90 15.76
CA VAL A 107 26.30 3.13 16.14
C VAL A 107 26.40 4.55 16.71
N GLY A 108 26.67 4.68 18.00
CA GLY A 108 26.53 5.95 18.71
C GLY A 108 25.08 6.44 18.67
N ILE A 109 24.89 7.60 18.10
CA ILE A 109 23.57 8.24 17.90
C ILE A 109 22.94 7.95 16.52
N TYR A 110 23.71 7.36 15.59
CA TYR A 110 23.29 7.15 14.22
C TYR A 110 22.52 5.86 14.07
N ASN A 111 21.31 5.93 13.54
CA ASN A 111 20.57 4.78 13.05
C ASN A 111 21.14 4.39 11.67
N ILE A 112 21.68 3.20 11.56
CA ILE A 112 22.37 2.73 10.35
C ILE A 112 21.57 1.71 9.56
N LEU A 113 20.66 0.98 10.22
CA LEU A 113 19.83 -0.04 9.58
C LEU A 113 18.54 -0.25 10.36
N ASP A 114 17.42 -0.21 9.65
CA ASP A 114 16.12 -0.68 10.10
C ASP A 114 15.82 -2.03 9.45
N VAL A 115 15.58 -3.07 10.25
CA VAL A 115 15.23 -4.40 9.73
C VAL A 115 13.83 -4.77 10.19
N THR A 116 12.92 -4.88 9.24
CA THR A 116 11.52 -5.25 9.49
C THR A 116 11.27 -6.72 9.15
N GLN A 117 10.63 -7.42 10.07
CA GLN A 117 10.28 -8.84 9.90
C GLN A 117 9.23 -9.01 8.80
N LEU A 118 9.49 -9.91 7.87
CA LEU A 118 8.55 -10.32 6.85
C LEU A 118 8.30 -11.84 6.95
N ASN A 119 7.10 -12.28 6.62
CA ASN A 119 6.83 -13.72 6.48
C ASN A 119 7.72 -14.32 5.40
N LYS A 120 8.30 -15.51 5.64
CA LYS A 120 9.24 -16.16 4.73
C LYS A 120 8.68 -16.34 3.32
N ASN A 121 7.43 -16.78 3.22
CA ASN A 121 6.78 -16.99 1.91
C ASN A 121 6.67 -15.69 1.11
N ILE A 122 6.32 -14.59 1.79
CA ILE A 122 6.21 -13.27 1.15
C ILE A 122 7.58 -12.72 0.77
N TYR A 123 8.57 -12.93 1.62
CA TYR A 123 9.96 -12.60 1.33
C TYR A 123 10.45 -13.28 0.05
N ASP A 124 10.21 -14.59 -0.09
CA ASP A 124 10.60 -15.37 -1.28
C ASP A 124 9.85 -14.90 -2.54
N ILE A 125 8.57 -14.54 -2.41
CA ILE A 125 7.78 -13.98 -3.51
C ILE A 125 8.34 -12.62 -3.94
N TYR A 126 8.70 -11.75 -3.01
CA TYR A 126 9.30 -10.45 -3.36
C TYR A 126 10.63 -10.60 -4.09
N LEU A 127 11.46 -11.58 -3.72
CA LEU A 127 12.67 -11.90 -4.45
C LEU A 127 12.38 -12.35 -5.89
N LYS A 128 11.35 -13.18 -6.10
CA LYS A 128 10.92 -13.62 -7.45
C LYS A 128 10.40 -12.44 -8.27
N ILE A 129 9.58 -11.57 -7.69
CA ILE A 129 9.07 -10.38 -8.39
C ILE A 129 10.21 -9.44 -8.76
N HIS A 130 11.14 -9.19 -7.84
CA HIS A 130 12.33 -8.37 -8.11
C HIS A 130 13.15 -8.94 -9.27
N ALA A 131 13.39 -10.25 -9.29
CA ALA A 131 14.11 -10.92 -10.39
C ALA A 131 13.36 -10.75 -11.72
N TYR A 132 12.03 -10.90 -11.72
CA TYR A 132 11.19 -10.68 -12.89
C TYR A 132 11.25 -9.23 -13.39
N GLU A 133 11.08 -8.23 -12.48
CA GLU A 133 11.16 -6.81 -12.84
C GLU A 133 12.53 -6.44 -13.44
N LYS A 134 13.62 -6.99 -12.89
CA LYS A 134 14.98 -6.78 -13.40
C LYS A 134 15.20 -7.44 -14.76
N HIS A 135 14.75 -8.69 -14.95
CA HIS A 135 14.89 -9.44 -16.20
C HIS A 135 14.11 -8.80 -17.36
N ASN A 136 12.96 -8.20 -17.09
CA ASN A 136 12.11 -7.58 -18.11
C ASN A 136 12.34 -6.07 -18.26
N ASP A 137 13.45 -5.55 -17.79
CA ASP A 137 13.84 -4.14 -17.85
C ASP A 137 12.78 -3.16 -17.32
N LEU A 138 11.94 -3.62 -16.38
CA LEU A 138 10.96 -2.76 -15.72
C LEU A 138 11.63 -1.74 -14.79
N LEU A 139 12.86 -2.06 -14.35
CA LEU A 139 13.71 -1.20 -13.53
C LEU A 139 14.86 -0.63 -14.37
N THR A 140 14.55 0.14 -15.40
CA THR A 140 15.47 0.60 -16.47
C THR A 140 16.73 1.31 -15.97
N HIS A 141 16.67 1.95 -14.80
CA HIS A 141 17.80 2.69 -14.22
C HIS A 141 18.52 1.94 -13.10
N TYR A 142 18.07 0.72 -12.78
CA TYR A 142 18.63 -0.07 -11.71
C TYR A 142 19.85 -0.86 -12.14
N LYS A 143 21.02 -0.45 -11.66
CA LYS A 143 22.32 -1.06 -12.02
C LYS A 143 22.97 -1.86 -10.89
N ASP A 144 22.40 -1.81 -9.69
CA ASP A 144 22.99 -2.41 -8.49
C ASP A 144 22.59 -3.88 -8.28
N ASN A 145 23.26 -4.54 -7.31
CA ASN A 145 23.01 -5.93 -6.93
C ASN A 145 22.21 -6.09 -5.62
N PHE A 146 21.64 -5.02 -5.09
CA PHE A 146 20.71 -5.12 -3.97
C PHE A 146 19.42 -5.84 -4.38
N LYS A 147 18.74 -6.42 -3.42
CA LYS A 147 17.34 -6.82 -3.60
C LYS A 147 16.46 -5.66 -3.14
N ILE A 148 15.47 -5.29 -3.94
CA ILE A 148 14.54 -4.19 -3.62
C ILE A 148 13.11 -4.70 -3.67
N ILE A 149 12.23 -4.03 -2.93
CA ILE A 149 10.79 -4.32 -2.98
C ILE A 149 10.23 -4.06 -4.38
N PRO A 150 9.16 -4.77 -4.78
CA PRO A 150 8.48 -4.51 -6.04
C PRO A 150 8.09 -3.05 -6.21
N LEU A 151 8.19 -2.51 -7.43
CA LEU A 151 7.87 -1.13 -7.77
C LEU A 151 6.44 -0.74 -7.34
N TYR A 152 5.47 -1.63 -7.57
CA TYR A 152 4.08 -1.41 -7.16
C TYR A 152 3.90 -1.34 -5.64
N LEU A 153 4.73 -2.07 -4.88
CA LEU A 153 4.73 -1.96 -3.42
C LEU A 153 5.31 -0.63 -2.95
N MET A 154 6.34 -0.10 -3.62
CA MET A 154 6.84 1.26 -3.33
C MET A 154 5.75 2.31 -3.52
N LYS A 155 5.04 2.27 -4.66
CA LYS A 155 3.93 3.18 -4.94
C LYS A 155 2.80 3.02 -3.92
N ARG A 156 2.39 1.77 -3.62
CA ARG A 156 1.38 1.48 -2.60
C ARG A 156 1.73 2.11 -1.25
N ASN A 157 2.97 1.96 -0.80
CA ASN A 157 3.42 2.49 0.48
C ASN A 157 3.39 4.03 0.49
N MET A 158 3.73 4.68 -0.61
CA MET A 158 3.62 6.14 -0.73
C MET A 158 2.15 6.60 -0.69
N HIS A 159 1.25 5.94 -1.41
CA HIS A 159 -0.19 6.25 -1.34
C HIS A 159 -0.76 5.96 0.04
N TYR A 160 -0.30 4.91 0.73
CA TYR A 160 -0.69 4.62 2.10
C TYR A 160 -0.31 5.77 3.06
N GLU A 161 0.90 6.30 2.97
CA GLU A 161 1.31 7.48 3.75
C GLU A 161 0.46 8.72 3.40
N LEU A 162 0.20 8.97 2.12
CA LEU A 162 -0.60 10.11 1.67
C LEU A 162 -2.10 9.98 2.02
N SER A 163 -2.58 8.79 2.30
CA SER A 163 -3.96 8.52 2.68
C SER A 163 -4.26 8.67 4.18
N ARG A 164 -3.24 8.95 5.02
CA ARG A 164 -3.38 8.94 6.48
C ARG A 164 -3.13 10.32 7.10
N PRO A 165 -4.17 11.17 7.21
CA PRO A 165 -4.00 12.54 7.71
C PRO A 165 -3.49 12.60 9.16
N GLU A 166 -3.97 11.72 10.06
CA GLU A 166 -3.52 11.70 11.45
C GLU A 166 -2.17 11.00 11.63
N GLY A 167 -1.87 9.98 10.78
CA GLY A 167 -0.69 9.11 10.97
C GLY A 167 0.59 9.63 10.34
N SER A 168 0.51 10.40 9.24
CA SER A 168 1.67 10.75 8.43
C SER A 168 1.65 12.12 7.77
N TYR A 169 0.72 12.99 8.16
CA TYR A 169 0.55 14.30 7.53
C TYR A 169 1.87 15.13 7.50
N PHE A 170 2.69 15.04 8.54
CA PHE A 170 3.99 15.72 8.61
C PHE A 170 5.02 15.23 7.59
N ARG A 171 4.75 14.15 6.87
CA ARG A 171 5.60 13.57 5.81
C ARG A 171 5.03 13.78 4.41
N TRP A 172 3.81 14.31 4.27
CA TRP A 172 3.07 14.34 3.02
C TRP A 172 3.81 15.04 1.88
N GLU A 173 4.37 16.22 2.13
CA GLU A 173 5.12 16.93 1.10
C GLU A 173 6.31 16.10 0.60
N LYS A 174 7.09 15.53 1.52
CA LYS A 174 8.24 14.67 1.20
C LYS A 174 7.79 13.45 0.38
N ILE A 175 6.72 12.78 0.78
CA ILE A 175 6.23 11.56 0.11
C ILE A 175 5.63 11.89 -1.25
N TYR A 176 4.88 12.98 -1.36
CA TYR A 176 4.31 13.45 -2.62
C TYR A 176 5.41 13.79 -3.65
N ASN A 177 6.45 14.51 -3.24
CA ASN A 177 7.56 14.84 -4.11
C ASN A 177 8.29 13.58 -4.59
N ARG A 178 8.51 12.60 -3.73
CA ARG A 178 9.10 11.30 -4.08
C ARG A 178 8.23 10.51 -5.07
N LEU A 179 6.93 10.46 -4.82
CA LEU A 179 5.97 9.80 -5.71
C LEU A 179 5.94 10.47 -7.09
N ASN A 180 5.98 11.80 -7.15
CA ASN A 180 6.03 12.54 -8.41
C ASN A 180 7.32 12.24 -9.21
N ILE A 181 8.47 12.16 -8.53
CA ILE A 181 9.73 11.78 -9.18
C ILE A 181 9.62 10.36 -9.72
N LEU A 182 9.12 9.42 -8.90
CA LEU A 182 8.95 8.02 -9.29
C LEU A 182 8.01 7.89 -10.49
N ASN A 183 6.88 8.57 -10.48
CA ASN A 183 5.90 8.54 -11.57
C ASN A 183 6.46 9.15 -12.86
N LYS A 184 7.28 10.21 -12.80
CA LYS A 184 7.94 10.77 -13.99
C LYS A 184 8.92 9.81 -14.65
N VAL A 185 9.50 8.87 -13.88
CA VAL A 185 10.46 7.89 -14.40
C VAL A 185 9.76 6.60 -14.83
N TYR A 186 8.83 6.12 -14.01
CA TYR A 186 8.16 4.82 -14.16
C TYR A 186 6.67 4.94 -14.46
N PHE A 187 6.27 6.00 -15.13
CA PHE A 187 4.93 6.09 -15.69
C PHE A 187 4.85 5.13 -16.88
N THR A 188 3.92 4.19 -16.84
CA THR A 188 3.86 3.11 -17.84
C THR A 188 3.71 3.66 -19.26
N LYS A 189 4.49 3.12 -20.22
CA LYS A 189 4.44 3.46 -21.66
C LYS A 189 3.03 3.32 -22.28
N HIS A 190 2.14 2.55 -21.65
CA HIS A 190 0.74 2.41 -22.04
C HIS A 190 -0.10 3.69 -21.93
N TYR A 191 0.38 4.73 -21.25
CA TYR A 191 -0.31 6.00 -21.13
C TYR A 191 -0.61 6.66 -22.48
N ASN A 192 0.34 6.67 -23.40
CA ASN A 192 0.15 7.29 -24.73
C ASN A 192 -0.86 6.52 -25.59
N GLN A 193 -0.97 5.21 -25.43
CA GLN A 193 -1.99 4.38 -26.08
C GLN A 193 -3.38 4.58 -25.45
N LEU A 194 -3.46 4.79 -24.13
CA LEU A 194 -4.73 5.08 -23.46
C LEU A 194 -5.28 6.47 -23.81
N ARG A 195 -4.41 7.43 -24.09
CA ARG A 195 -4.83 8.79 -24.47
C ARG A 195 -5.33 8.87 -25.92
N SER A 196 -4.78 8.08 -26.82
CA SER A 196 -5.24 8.00 -28.23
C SER A 196 -6.52 7.17 -28.40
N ASN A 197 -6.75 6.21 -27.50
CA ASN A 197 -7.94 5.37 -27.50
C ASN A 197 -8.73 5.59 -26.20
N CYS A 198 -9.54 6.64 -26.15
CA CYS A 198 -10.52 6.87 -25.07
C CYS A 198 -11.60 5.76 -24.93
N LYS A 199 -11.46 4.69 -25.69
CA LYS A 199 -12.21 3.46 -25.54
C LYS A 199 -11.29 2.45 -24.85
N LEU A 200 -11.27 2.49 -23.50
CA LEU A 200 -10.93 1.27 -22.76
C LEU A 200 -11.99 0.23 -23.14
N ASN A 201 -11.75 -0.49 -24.23
CA ASN A 201 -12.41 -1.76 -24.47
C ASN A 201 -11.83 -2.74 -23.43
N ILE A 202 -12.24 -2.56 -22.17
CA ILE A 202 -12.26 -3.66 -21.25
C ILE A 202 -13.21 -4.62 -21.94
N ASN A 203 -12.65 -5.75 -22.42
CA ASN A 203 -13.37 -6.73 -23.24
C ASN A 203 -14.74 -6.98 -22.61
N ASP A 204 -15.78 -6.35 -23.14
CA ASP A 204 -17.16 -6.33 -22.61
C ASP A 204 -17.74 -7.74 -22.43
N ASN A 205 -17.16 -8.73 -23.10
CA ASN A 205 -17.63 -10.10 -23.11
C ASN A 205 -17.20 -10.96 -21.91
N LYS A 206 -16.34 -10.46 -21.01
CA LYS A 206 -15.88 -11.23 -19.83
C LYS A 206 -16.57 -10.85 -18.54
N TYR A 207 -17.18 -9.67 -18.46
CA TYR A 207 -17.84 -9.22 -17.24
C TYR A 207 -19.32 -9.54 -17.33
N LEU A 208 -19.77 -10.32 -16.36
CA LEU A 208 -21.18 -10.63 -16.18
C LEU A 208 -21.94 -9.32 -15.98
N GLU A 209 -22.80 -8.97 -16.95
CA GLU A 209 -23.78 -7.91 -16.72
C GLU A 209 -24.50 -8.17 -15.40
N ILE A 210 -24.68 -7.11 -14.60
CA ILE A 210 -25.56 -7.23 -13.43
C ILE A 210 -26.94 -7.57 -13.97
N PRO A 211 -27.52 -8.71 -13.55
CA PRO A 211 -28.88 -9.00 -13.94
C PRO A 211 -29.81 -7.83 -13.61
N LYS A 212 -30.70 -7.46 -14.53
CA LYS A 212 -31.61 -6.32 -14.36
C LYS A 212 -32.44 -6.39 -13.08
N ASP A 213 -32.77 -7.60 -12.65
CA ASP A 213 -33.49 -7.90 -11.40
C ASP A 213 -32.69 -7.53 -10.13
N TRP A 214 -31.36 -7.33 -10.23
CA TRP A 214 -30.53 -6.89 -9.10
C TRP A 214 -30.51 -5.36 -8.89
N ASN A 215 -30.99 -4.58 -9.82
CA ASN A 215 -30.95 -3.10 -9.73
C ASN A 215 -31.59 -2.60 -8.44
N LYS A 216 -32.74 -3.16 -8.04
CA LYS A 216 -33.43 -2.80 -6.79
C LYS A 216 -32.57 -3.14 -5.55
N CYS A 217 -31.88 -4.26 -5.58
CA CYS A 217 -30.98 -4.67 -4.50
C CYS A 217 -29.80 -3.69 -4.37
N ILE A 218 -29.14 -3.38 -5.50
CA ILE A 218 -28.00 -2.47 -5.56
C ILE A 218 -28.39 -1.06 -5.10
N THR A 219 -29.53 -0.55 -5.54
CA THR A 219 -30.04 0.77 -5.11
C THR A 219 -30.23 0.82 -3.59
N LYS A 220 -30.78 -0.24 -2.99
CA LYS A 220 -30.95 -0.30 -1.52
C LYS A 220 -29.63 -0.43 -0.79
N ILE A 221 -28.64 -1.18 -1.34
CA ILE A 221 -27.29 -1.26 -0.77
C ILE A 221 -26.63 0.14 -0.81
N LEU A 222 -26.70 0.83 -1.93
CA LEU A 222 -26.14 2.18 -2.07
C LEU A 222 -26.81 3.18 -1.12
N ALA A 223 -28.14 3.12 -0.96
CA ALA A 223 -28.86 3.92 0.02
C ALA A 223 -28.40 3.63 1.46
N TYR A 224 -28.20 2.36 1.81
CA TYR A 224 -27.63 1.97 3.12
C TYR A 224 -26.22 2.52 3.32
N ILE A 225 -25.35 2.39 2.32
CA ILE A 225 -23.97 2.90 2.35
C ILE A 225 -23.97 4.42 2.57
N LYS A 226 -24.81 5.15 1.82
CA LYS A 226 -24.97 6.61 1.93
C LYS A 226 -25.44 7.03 3.34
N LYS A 227 -26.49 6.37 3.86
CA LYS A 227 -27.05 6.63 5.18
C LYS A 227 -26.04 6.42 6.31
N ASN A 228 -25.20 5.39 6.20
CA ASN A 228 -24.22 5.02 7.24
C ASN A 228 -22.83 5.65 7.01
N ASN A 229 -22.68 6.50 6.02
CA ASN A 229 -21.40 7.14 5.68
C ASN A 229 -20.24 6.15 5.48
N ASN A 230 -20.50 4.93 4.99
CA ASN A 230 -19.46 3.96 4.72
C ASN A 230 -18.65 4.41 3.49
N PRO A 231 -17.33 4.62 3.59
CA PRO A 231 -16.54 5.07 2.45
C PRO A 231 -16.45 4.02 1.35
N ILE A 232 -16.70 4.44 0.12
CA ILE A 232 -16.51 3.65 -1.09
C ILE A 232 -15.07 3.87 -1.58
N ILE A 233 -14.33 2.79 -1.89
CA ILE A 233 -12.90 2.86 -2.17
C ILE A 233 -12.47 2.08 -3.43
N ASP A 234 -13.38 1.87 -4.36
CA ASP A 234 -13.15 1.07 -5.56
C ASP A 234 -13.55 1.79 -6.86
N ASN A 235 -13.81 1.02 -7.89
CA ASN A 235 -14.20 1.52 -9.20
C ASN A 235 -15.50 2.37 -9.17
N TYR A 236 -16.41 2.09 -8.25
CA TYR A 236 -17.60 2.93 -8.11
C TYR A 236 -17.23 4.32 -7.56
N ALA A 237 -16.23 4.39 -6.66
CA ALA A 237 -15.67 5.67 -6.21
C ALA A 237 -15.04 6.44 -7.39
N ILE A 238 -14.30 5.76 -8.25
CA ILE A 238 -13.71 6.36 -9.47
C ILE A 238 -14.82 6.93 -10.38
N LYS A 239 -15.91 6.18 -10.55
CA LYS A 239 -17.07 6.64 -11.34
C LYS A 239 -17.71 7.91 -10.74
N LEU A 240 -17.87 7.98 -9.44
CA LEU A 240 -18.40 9.18 -8.77
C LEU A 240 -17.47 10.38 -8.94
N ILE A 241 -16.17 10.19 -8.77
CA ILE A 241 -15.17 11.25 -8.94
C ILE A 241 -15.13 11.77 -10.38
N ASN A 242 -15.22 10.89 -11.37
CA ASN A 242 -15.18 11.28 -12.78
C ASN A 242 -16.41 12.06 -13.24
N LYS A 243 -17.57 11.80 -12.68
CA LYS A 243 -18.79 12.58 -12.99
C LYS A 243 -18.62 14.07 -12.71
N ILE A 244 -17.78 14.43 -11.72
CA ILE A 244 -17.55 15.83 -11.33
C ILE A 244 -16.54 16.49 -12.26
N LYS A 245 -15.57 15.74 -12.80
CA LYS A 245 -14.41 16.33 -13.49
C LYS A 245 -14.65 16.65 -14.95
N ASP A 246 -15.44 15.85 -15.66
CA ASP A 246 -15.66 16.13 -17.07
C ASP A 246 -16.85 15.35 -17.66
N LYS A 247 -17.74 16.06 -18.36
CA LYS A 247 -18.81 15.45 -19.17
C LYS A 247 -18.26 14.69 -20.39
N ASN A 248 -16.99 14.92 -20.76
CA ASN A 248 -16.35 14.40 -21.99
C ASN A 248 -15.24 13.38 -21.73
N CYS A 249 -14.84 13.12 -20.50
CA CYS A 249 -13.81 12.14 -20.22
C CYS A 249 -14.37 10.73 -20.25
N CYS A 250 -13.69 9.86 -20.94
CA CYS A 250 -13.88 8.42 -21.17
C CYS A 250 -15.04 7.81 -20.37
N ARG A 251 -16.08 7.36 -21.08
CA ARG A 251 -17.09 6.47 -20.47
C ARG A 251 -16.36 5.23 -19.98
N ILE A 252 -15.97 5.27 -18.70
CA ILE A 252 -15.48 4.09 -18.02
C ILE A 252 -16.70 3.19 -17.87
N ASN A 253 -16.83 2.24 -18.77
CA ASN A 253 -17.74 1.12 -18.57
C ASN A 253 -17.18 0.30 -17.41
N THR A 254 -17.42 0.79 -16.19
CA THR A 254 -17.03 0.09 -14.96
C THR A 254 -18.02 -1.06 -14.74
N TYR A 255 -17.87 -2.11 -15.50
CA TYR A 255 -18.58 -3.37 -15.27
C TYR A 255 -17.93 -4.22 -14.16
N SER A 256 -17.15 -3.62 -13.27
CA SER A 256 -16.90 -4.34 -12.05
C SER A 256 -18.10 -4.16 -11.13
N ASN A 257 -18.94 -5.15 -11.10
CA ASN A 257 -20.12 -5.31 -10.25
C ASN A 257 -19.78 -5.42 -8.77
N PHE A 258 -18.71 -4.77 -8.34
CA PHE A 258 -18.08 -5.03 -7.07
C PHE A 258 -17.91 -3.73 -6.31
N LEU A 259 -18.75 -3.56 -5.29
CA LEU A 259 -18.60 -2.46 -4.34
C LEU A 259 -17.59 -2.84 -3.27
N VAL A 260 -16.63 -1.97 -2.99
CA VAL A 260 -15.74 -2.10 -1.84
C VAL A 260 -15.94 -0.93 -0.91
N ILE A 261 -16.26 -1.22 0.34
CA ILE A 261 -16.49 -0.21 1.38
C ILE A 261 -15.65 -0.47 2.62
N LEU A 262 -15.37 0.61 3.33
CA LEU A 262 -14.79 0.57 4.67
C LEU A 262 -15.88 0.59 5.73
N ALA A 263 -15.69 -0.14 6.83
CA ALA A 263 -16.62 -0.10 7.95
C ALA A 263 -15.92 -0.37 9.29
N HIS A 264 -16.22 0.44 10.31
CA HIS A 264 -15.79 0.21 11.69
C HIS A 264 -16.49 -1.02 12.29
N LYS A 265 -17.81 -1.00 12.27
CA LYS A 265 -18.65 -2.12 12.71
C LYS A 265 -18.89 -3.10 11.56
N TYR A 266 -17.81 -3.60 10.96
CA TYR A 266 -17.85 -4.35 9.69
C TYR A 266 -18.75 -5.60 9.74
N LYS A 267 -18.82 -6.33 10.86
CA LYS A 267 -19.73 -7.47 11.03
C LYS A 267 -21.20 -7.02 10.98
N PHE A 268 -21.54 -5.96 11.72
CA PHE A 268 -22.88 -5.40 11.72
C PHE A 268 -23.29 -4.84 10.36
N THR A 269 -22.38 -4.12 9.70
CA THR A 269 -22.58 -3.63 8.32
C THR A 269 -22.82 -4.79 7.37
N TYR A 270 -22.06 -5.87 7.51
CA TYR A 270 -22.20 -7.06 6.69
C TYR A 270 -23.58 -7.72 6.88
N GLU A 271 -24.04 -7.93 8.13
CA GLU A 271 -25.32 -8.56 8.41
C GLU A 271 -26.50 -7.72 7.86
N ASN A 272 -26.45 -6.40 7.98
CA ASN A 272 -27.48 -5.53 7.43
C ASN A 272 -27.51 -5.57 5.89
N ILE A 273 -26.34 -5.53 5.22
CA ILE A 273 -26.29 -5.63 3.77
C ILE A 273 -26.73 -7.03 3.31
N LEU A 274 -26.31 -8.08 4.03
CA LEU A 274 -26.77 -9.44 3.74
C LEU A 274 -28.31 -9.57 3.83
N LYS A 275 -28.94 -8.93 4.82
CA LYS A 275 -30.39 -8.88 4.93
C LYS A 275 -31.04 -8.18 3.74
N ILE A 276 -30.45 -7.05 3.28
CA ILE A 276 -30.92 -6.37 2.08
C ILE A 276 -30.82 -7.30 0.87
N VAL A 277 -29.70 -8.01 0.70
CA VAL A 277 -29.49 -8.93 -0.42
C VAL A 277 -30.51 -10.06 -0.40
N LYS A 278 -30.70 -10.75 0.75
CA LYS A 278 -31.65 -11.85 0.90
C LYS A 278 -33.09 -11.43 0.56
N ASN A 279 -33.46 -10.19 0.90
CA ASN A 279 -34.83 -9.70 0.68
C ASN A 279 -35.09 -9.19 -0.74
N ASN A 280 -34.05 -9.08 -1.61
CA ASN A 280 -34.18 -8.45 -2.92
C ASN A 280 -33.52 -9.27 -4.06
N ILE A 281 -32.97 -10.44 -3.78
CA ILE A 281 -32.43 -11.36 -4.78
C ILE A 281 -33.31 -12.60 -4.82
N ASP A 282 -33.66 -13.06 -6.02
CA ASP A 282 -34.44 -14.28 -6.22
C ASP A 282 -33.60 -15.52 -5.85
N THR A 283 -33.90 -16.11 -4.68
CA THR A 283 -33.18 -17.29 -4.18
C THR A 283 -33.45 -18.56 -4.95
N LYS A 284 -34.49 -18.58 -5.84
CA LYS A 284 -34.72 -19.71 -6.75
C LYS A 284 -33.74 -19.71 -7.91
N LYS A 285 -33.21 -18.52 -8.30
CA LYS A 285 -32.24 -18.36 -9.38
C LYS A 285 -30.80 -18.26 -8.88
N TYR A 286 -30.60 -17.78 -7.66
CA TYR A 286 -29.28 -17.40 -7.16
C TYR A 286 -28.99 -17.91 -5.74
N ASN A 287 -27.81 -18.47 -5.56
CA ASN A 287 -27.24 -18.77 -4.26
C ASN A 287 -26.47 -17.56 -3.70
N ILE A 288 -26.66 -17.26 -2.42
CA ILE A 288 -25.92 -16.22 -1.72
C ILE A 288 -24.78 -16.85 -0.93
N ILE A 289 -23.55 -16.64 -1.38
CA ILE A 289 -22.34 -17.20 -0.78
C ILE A 289 -21.70 -16.14 0.12
N LYS A 290 -21.48 -16.51 1.37
CA LYS A 290 -20.80 -15.70 2.37
C LYS A 290 -19.33 -16.09 2.39
N LEU A 291 -18.43 -15.15 2.14
CA LEU A 291 -17.00 -15.39 2.24
C LEU A 291 -16.40 -14.49 3.30
N ASN A 292 -15.79 -15.12 4.30
CA ASN A 292 -14.96 -14.44 5.29
C ASN A 292 -13.51 -14.89 5.02
N LYS A 293 -12.70 -14.01 4.45
CA LYS A 293 -11.27 -14.30 4.23
C LYS A 293 -10.44 -13.43 5.17
N ARG A 294 -9.60 -14.10 5.96
CA ARG A 294 -8.41 -13.46 6.51
C ARG A 294 -7.30 -13.62 5.48
N TYR A 295 -6.74 -12.53 5.02
CA TYR A 295 -5.49 -12.58 4.25
C TYR A 295 -4.36 -12.73 5.27
N THR A 296 -3.70 -13.87 5.27
CA THR A 296 -2.58 -14.18 6.18
C THR A 296 -1.25 -13.58 5.70
N THR A 297 -1.27 -12.75 4.67
CA THR A 297 -0.06 -12.15 4.12
C THR A 297 0.22 -10.82 4.81
N SER A 298 1.16 -10.80 5.72
CA SER A 298 1.60 -9.63 6.50
C SER A 298 1.99 -8.39 5.67
N SER A 299 2.13 -8.53 4.35
CA SER A 299 2.49 -7.44 3.44
C SER A 299 1.31 -6.57 2.98
N VAL A 300 0.07 -6.98 3.25
CA VAL A 300 -1.15 -6.27 2.80
C VAL A 300 -2.17 -6.19 3.93
N ASP A 301 -1.71 -5.76 5.10
CA ASP A 301 -2.47 -5.73 6.37
C ASP A 301 -3.82 -5.00 6.27
N ILE A 302 -3.92 -4.00 5.40
CA ILE A 302 -5.16 -3.24 5.21
C ILE A 302 -6.31 -4.06 4.61
N LEU A 303 -6.03 -5.24 4.04
CA LEU A 303 -7.02 -6.15 3.48
C LEU A 303 -7.32 -7.38 4.35
N GLU A 304 -6.67 -7.53 5.51
CA GLU A 304 -6.70 -8.75 6.33
C GLU A 304 -8.10 -9.19 6.75
N ASN A 305 -8.93 -8.24 7.14
CA ASN A 305 -10.25 -8.55 7.64
C ASN A 305 -11.33 -8.02 6.70
N ARG A 306 -11.87 -8.92 5.86
CA ARG A 306 -12.97 -8.56 4.98
C ARG A 306 -14.07 -9.60 4.94
N TYR A 307 -15.30 -9.12 4.85
CA TYR A 307 -16.47 -9.92 4.49
C TYR A 307 -16.87 -9.65 3.04
N ARG A 308 -17.32 -10.68 2.36
CA ARG A 308 -17.70 -10.63 0.96
C ARG A 308 -19.02 -11.34 0.75
N ILE A 309 -19.91 -10.71 0.00
CA ILE A 309 -21.14 -11.31 -0.48
C ILE A 309 -20.97 -11.61 -1.96
N VAL A 310 -21.06 -12.87 -2.32
CA VAL A 310 -20.96 -13.38 -3.68
C VAL A 310 -22.29 -14.00 -4.06
N ILE A 311 -22.76 -13.69 -5.24
CA ILE A 311 -23.99 -14.27 -5.81
C ILE A 311 -23.59 -15.28 -6.87
N GLU A 312 -24.09 -16.48 -6.78
CA GLU A 312 -23.88 -17.56 -7.74
C GLU A 312 -25.18 -17.89 -8.47
N ASN A 313 -25.18 -17.85 -9.77
CA ASN A 313 -26.30 -18.34 -10.55
C ASN A 313 -26.39 -19.86 -10.43
N ILE A 314 -27.56 -20.39 -10.05
CA ILE A 314 -27.74 -21.81 -9.74
C ILE A 314 -27.55 -22.69 -10.99
N GLN A 315 -28.01 -22.21 -12.17
CA GLN A 315 -27.93 -22.99 -13.40
C GLN A 315 -26.53 -22.92 -14.02
N THR A 316 -25.99 -21.69 -14.19
CA THR A 316 -24.71 -21.48 -14.88
C THR A 316 -23.49 -21.64 -14.01
N LYS A 317 -23.65 -21.76 -12.67
CA LYS A 317 -22.58 -21.76 -11.65
C LYS A 317 -21.65 -20.53 -11.71
N LYS A 318 -22.03 -19.52 -12.48
CA LYS A 318 -21.27 -18.26 -12.55
C LYS A 318 -21.39 -17.48 -11.25
N ARG A 319 -20.26 -17.00 -10.73
CA ARG A 319 -20.17 -16.27 -9.46
C ARG A 319 -19.83 -14.80 -9.70
N VAL A 320 -20.59 -13.91 -9.07
CA VAL A 320 -20.35 -12.47 -9.10
C VAL A 320 -20.18 -11.95 -7.69
N SER A 321 -19.09 -11.24 -7.43
CA SER A 321 -18.91 -10.59 -6.14
C SER A 321 -19.73 -9.29 -6.11
N LEU A 322 -20.70 -9.22 -5.20
CA LEU A 322 -21.59 -8.07 -5.10
C LEU A 322 -20.97 -6.94 -4.27
N ILE A 323 -20.42 -7.27 -3.11
CA ILE A 323 -19.82 -6.30 -2.21
C ILE A 323 -18.72 -6.90 -1.35
N SER A 324 -17.67 -6.12 -1.10
CA SER A 324 -16.64 -6.39 -0.10
C SER A 324 -16.66 -5.33 0.98
N ILE A 325 -16.66 -5.74 2.22
CA ILE A 325 -16.67 -4.88 3.40
C ILE A 325 -15.36 -5.10 4.14
N ILE A 326 -14.53 -4.08 4.18
CA ILE A 326 -13.21 -4.12 4.82
C ILE A 326 -13.31 -3.49 6.20
N LYS A 327 -12.78 -4.17 7.20
CA LYS A 327 -12.63 -3.62 8.54
C LYS A 327 -11.63 -2.49 8.52
N VAL A 328 -12.01 -1.32 9.02
CA VAL A 328 -11.06 -0.27 9.36
C VAL A 328 -10.40 -0.66 10.68
N THR A 329 -9.10 -0.89 10.62
CA THR A 329 -8.24 -1.09 11.78
C THR A 329 -7.47 0.19 12.05
N ASP A 330 -6.99 0.40 13.18
CA ASP A 330 -5.99 1.35 13.70
C ASP A 330 -5.47 2.49 12.76
N ASN A 331 -6.21 2.84 11.71
CA ASN A 331 -5.84 3.85 10.73
C ASN A 331 -7.00 4.82 10.45
N CYS A 332 -6.65 6.06 10.18
CA CYS A 332 -7.56 7.09 9.70
C CYS A 332 -7.32 7.31 8.21
N TYR A 333 -8.20 6.78 7.35
CA TYR A 333 -8.10 6.95 5.91
C TYR A 333 -8.80 8.22 5.43
N SER A 334 -8.12 9.03 4.63
CA SER A 334 -8.67 10.26 4.07
C SER A 334 -9.85 10.00 3.14
N VAL A 335 -10.93 10.78 3.32
CA VAL A 335 -12.19 10.64 2.59
C VAL A 335 -12.75 12.00 2.17
N GLN A 336 -13.58 11.99 1.14
CA GLN A 336 -14.28 13.17 0.63
C GLN A 336 -15.77 12.87 0.40
N LYS A 337 -16.60 13.93 0.31
CA LYS A 337 -18.02 13.82 0.00
C LYS A 337 -18.27 14.09 -1.48
N ILE A 338 -18.96 13.17 -2.17
CA ILE A 338 -19.34 13.29 -3.58
C ILE A 338 -20.77 12.80 -3.75
N ASP A 339 -21.66 13.62 -4.27
CA ASP A 339 -23.09 13.30 -4.48
C ASP A 339 -23.78 12.74 -3.22
N GLY A 340 -23.32 13.19 -2.05
CA GLY A 340 -23.80 12.72 -0.75
C GLY A 340 -23.23 11.36 -0.30
N TYR A 341 -22.37 10.72 -1.08
CA TYR A 341 -21.61 9.55 -0.66
C TYR A 341 -20.30 9.96 0.02
N THR A 342 -19.87 9.17 0.99
CA THR A 342 -18.48 9.20 1.47
C THR A 342 -17.64 8.35 0.54
N VAL A 343 -16.57 8.93 0.00
CA VAL A 343 -15.68 8.29 -0.98
C VAL A 343 -14.25 8.41 -0.49
N GLY A 344 -13.42 7.40 -0.66
CA GLY A 344 -12.00 7.50 -0.38
C GLY A 344 -11.36 8.68 -1.13
N SER A 345 -10.37 9.33 -0.54
CA SER A 345 -9.55 10.29 -1.27
C SER A 345 -8.82 9.61 -2.43
N TYR A 346 -8.21 10.39 -3.30
CA TYR A 346 -7.41 9.87 -4.41
C TYR A 346 -6.35 8.86 -3.95
N ASP A 347 -5.62 9.21 -2.90
CA ASP A 347 -4.55 8.37 -2.37
C ASP A 347 -5.08 7.15 -1.61
N THR A 348 -6.22 7.28 -0.93
CA THR A 348 -6.91 6.14 -0.30
C THR A 348 -7.32 5.11 -1.36
N ILE A 349 -7.97 5.54 -2.44
CA ILE A 349 -8.38 4.63 -3.51
C ILE A 349 -7.17 3.93 -4.14
N LEU A 350 -6.11 4.68 -4.49
CA LEU A 350 -4.90 4.09 -5.06
C LEU A 350 -4.20 3.12 -4.09
N CYS A 351 -4.13 3.46 -2.81
CA CYS A 351 -3.57 2.56 -1.80
C CYS A 351 -4.29 1.20 -1.80
N PHE A 352 -5.62 1.20 -1.87
CA PHE A 352 -6.40 -0.04 -1.90
C PHE A 352 -6.29 -0.76 -3.25
N LEU A 353 -6.30 -0.06 -4.38
CA LEU A 353 -6.11 -0.66 -5.70
C LEU A 353 -4.75 -1.35 -5.81
N TYR A 354 -3.68 -0.69 -5.39
CA TYR A 354 -2.35 -1.29 -5.33
C TYR A 354 -2.28 -2.48 -4.36
N SER A 355 -3.00 -2.41 -3.24
CA SER A 355 -3.06 -3.53 -2.29
C SER A 355 -3.78 -4.74 -2.88
N TYR A 356 -4.84 -4.54 -3.65
CA TYR A 356 -5.49 -5.61 -4.41
C TYR A 356 -4.56 -6.18 -5.47
N TYR A 357 -3.92 -5.33 -6.26
CA TYR A 357 -2.97 -5.76 -7.28
C TYR A 357 -1.87 -6.64 -6.68
N LEU A 358 -1.24 -6.19 -5.60
CA LEU A 358 -0.20 -6.96 -4.91
C LEU A 358 -0.73 -8.29 -4.36
N THR A 359 -1.95 -8.31 -3.82
CA THR A 359 -2.57 -9.56 -3.35
C THR A 359 -2.76 -10.55 -4.49
N TYR A 360 -3.22 -10.10 -5.66
CA TYR A 360 -3.37 -10.96 -6.83
C TYR A 360 -2.03 -11.37 -7.44
N LEU A 361 -1.06 -10.45 -7.45
CA LEU A 361 0.30 -10.74 -7.89
C LEU A 361 0.95 -11.82 -7.01
N ILE A 362 0.82 -11.72 -5.68
CA ILE A 362 1.28 -12.74 -4.74
C ILE A 362 0.56 -14.06 -4.99
N ALA A 363 -0.77 -14.03 -5.16
CA ALA A 363 -1.56 -15.22 -5.44
C ALA A 363 -1.16 -15.90 -6.76
N LYS A 364 -0.78 -15.15 -7.78
CA LYS A 364 -0.23 -15.67 -9.05
C LYS A 364 1.02 -16.50 -8.84
N TYR A 365 1.92 -16.07 -7.95
CA TYR A 365 3.16 -16.82 -7.65
C TYR A 365 2.93 -18.05 -6.78
N ILE A 366 1.79 -18.15 -6.11
CA ILE A 366 1.38 -19.31 -5.31
C ILE A 366 0.50 -20.26 -6.15
N ASP A 367 -0.41 -19.70 -6.96
CA ASP A 367 -1.41 -20.44 -7.73
C ASP A 367 -1.72 -19.70 -9.05
N TYR A 368 -1.26 -20.23 -10.17
CA TYR A 368 -1.22 -19.61 -11.51
C TYR A 368 -2.56 -19.15 -12.11
N ARG A 369 -3.68 -19.18 -11.37
CA ARG A 369 -5.06 -18.97 -11.84
C ARG A 369 -5.55 -17.52 -11.92
N HIS A 370 -4.72 -16.49 -11.72
CA HIS A 370 -5.19 -15.11 -11.50
C HIS A 370 -4.75 -14.05 -12.53
N ASN A 371 -4.35 -14.43 -13.75
CA ASN A 371 -3.77 -13.49 -14.73
C ASN A 371 -4.75 -12.37 -15.15
N THR A 372 -6.02 -12.69 -15.45
CA THR A 372 -7.00 -11.70 -15.94
C THR A 372 -7.33 -10.63 -14.91
N VAL A 373 -7.43 -11.00 -13.63
CA VAL A 373 -7.73 -10.05 -12.54
C VAL A 373 -6.57 -9.09 -12.30
N LEU A 374 -5.34 -9.54 -12.56
CA LEU A 374 -4.15 -8.68 -12.47
C LEU A 374 -4.14 -7.60 -13.54
N GLU A 375 -4.42 -7.97 -14.79
CA GLU A 375 -4.48 -7.05 -15.92
C GLU A 375 -5.56 -5.99 -15.72
N ASP A 376 -6.75 -6.40 -15.29
CA ASP A 376 -7.86 -5.50 -15.00
C ASP A 376 -7.51 -4.51 -13.88
N THR A 377 -6.95 -5.01 -12.77
CA THR A 377 -6.56 -4.16 -11.66
C THR A 377 -5.47 -3.17 -12.06
N GLN A 378 -4.51 -3.60 -12.90
CA GLN A 378 -3.47 -2.75 -13.45
C GLN A 378 -4.06 -1.64 -14.34
N GLN A 379 -5.04 -1.94 -15.16
CA GLN A 379 -5.71 -0.94 -16.01
C GLN A 379 -6.42 0.12 -15.15
N TYR A 380 -7.10 -0.28 -14.07
CA TYR A 380 -7.73 0.66 -13.14
C TYR A 380 -6.70 1.55 -12.42
N ILE A 381 -5.58 1.00 -12.01
CA ILE A 381 -4.48 1.78 -11.41
C ILE A 381 -3.99 2.83 -12.41
N ASN A 382 -3.66 2.41 -13.63
CA ASN A 382 -3.14 3.29 -14.67
C ASN A 382 -4.13 4.42 -15.01
N LEU A 383 -5.41 4.06 -15.14
CA LEU A 383 -6.47 5.03 -15.39
C LEU A 383 -6.56 6.05 -14.26
N TYR A 384 -6.58 5.58 -13.01
CA TYR A 384 -6.76 6.46 -11.87
C TYR A 384 -5.54 7.34 -11.61
N GLU A 385 -4.31 6.83 -11.77
CA GLU A 385 -3.09 7.63 -11.74
C GLU A 385 -3.13 8.73 -12.80
N THR A 386 -3.65 8.40 -13.99
CA THR A 386 -3.84 9.37 -15.07
C THR A 386 -4.79 10.50 -14.68
N LEU A 387 -5.93 10.16 -14.08
CA LEU A 387 -6.94 11.14 -13.67
C LEU A 387 -6.45 12.10 -12.59
N ILE A 388 -5.52 11.67 -11.75
CA ILE A 388 -4.99 12.49 -10.65
C ILE A 388 -3.66 13.18 -10.97
N LYS A 389 -3.06 12.89 -12.14
CA LYS A 389 -1.73 13.40 -12.52
C LYS A 389 -1.63 14.92 -12.42
N ASP A 390 -2.65 15.63 -12.87
CA ASP A 390 -2.67 17.08 -12.96
C ASP A 390 -3.32 17.75 -11.72
N ILE A 391 -3.68 16.96 -10.71
CA ILE A 391 -4.25 17.52 -9.48
C ILE A 391 -3.13 18.08 -8.61
N LYS A 392 -3.25 19.36 -8.30
CA LYS A 392 -2.31 20.05 -7.40
C LYS A 392 -2.33 19.44 -6.01
N LEU A 393 -1.22 19.57 -5.28
CA LEU A 393 -1.03 18.99 -3.95
C LEU A 393 -2.12 19.42 -2.96
N ASP A 394 -2.46 20.68 -2.91
CA ASP A 394 -3.48 21.26 -2.02
C ASP A 394 -4.87 20.64 -2.22
N LYS A 395 -5.20 20.27 -3.46
CA LYS A 395 -6.47 19.60 -3.80
C LYS A 395 -6.43 18.09 -3.66
N ARG A 396 -5.23 17.51 -3.54
CA ARG A 396 -5.03 16.08 -3.43
C ARG A 396 -4.99 15.60 -1.99
N LEU A 397 -4.36 16.39 -1.11
CA LEU A 397 -4.20 16.06 0.30
C LEU A 397 -5.45 16.45 1.09
N ILE A 398 -6.26 15.45 1.44
CA ILE A 398 -7.53 15.61 2.14
C ILE A 398 -7.36 15.21 3.60
N THR A 399 -7.68 16.14 4.50
CA THR A 399 -7.52 15.97 5.94
C THR A 399 -8.71 15.26 6.61
N ASN A 400 -9.91 15.34 6.01
CA ASN A 400 -11.05 14.58 6.52
C ASN A 400 -10.79 13.09 6.44
N CYS A 401 -11.03 12.35 7.53
CA CYS A 401 -10.74 10.93 7.55
C CYS A 401 -11.89 10.07 8.10
N TYR A 402 -11.81 8.78 7.77
CA TYR A 402 -12.66 7.74 8.29
C TYR A 402 -11.79 6.70 9.00
N GLY A 403 -12.01 6.57 10.30
CA GLY A 403 -11.15 5.78 11.18
C GLY A 403 -10.52 6.64 12.26
N LYS A 404 -9.58 6.08 12.96
CA LYS A 404 -8.77 6.74 13.98
C LYS A 404 -7.38 6.10 14.00
N GLU A 405 -6.35 6.92 13.96
CA GLU A 405 -5.00 6.45 14.19
C GLU A 405 -4.79 6.12 15.66
N LEU A 406 -4.03 5.08 15.93
CA LEU A 406 -3.56 4.80 17.27
C LEU A 406 -2.56 5.87 17.71
N SER A 407 -2.76 6.42 18.91
CA SER A 407 -1.77 7.28 19.54
C SER A 407 -0.47 6.50 19.82
N TYR A 408 0.59 7.24 20.13
CA TYR A 408 1.84 6.61 20.56
C TYR A 408 1.66 5.71 21.78
N ASP A 409 0.88 6.19 22.74
CA ASP A 409 0.61 5.48 23.99
C ASP A 409 -0.24 4.22 23.75
N ASP A 410 -1.23 4.29 22.84
CA ASP A 410 -2.02 3.12 22.46
C ASP A 410 -1.14 2.04 21.83
N ILE A 411 -0.22 2.43 20.92
CA ILE A 411 0.73 1.50 20.30
C ILE A 411 1.66 0.89 21.35
N TYR A 412 2.17 1.70 22.28
CA TYR A 412 3.03 1.23 23.35
C TYR A 412 2.30 0.25 24.27
N LYS A 413 1.07 0.59 24.69
CA LYS A 413 0.22 -0.26 25.52
C LYS A 413 -0.07 -1.61 24.83
N LYS A 414 -0.48 -1.58 23.55
CA LYS A 414 -0.74 -2.77 22.74
C LYS A 414 0.49 -3.67 22.62
N ASN A 415 1.67 -3.09 22.42
CA ASN A 415 2.94 -3.83 22.35
C ASN A 415 3.33 -4.42 23.71
N TRP A 416 3.04 -3.72 24.79
CA TRP A 416 3.27 -4.21 26.14
C TRP A 416 2.34 -5.36 26.51
N GLU A 417 1.04 -5.24 26.21
CA GLU A 417 0.05 -6.30 26.40
C GLU A 417 0.43 -7.59 25.64
N LYS A 418 0.92 -7.43 24.39
CA LYS A 418 1.42 -8.55 23.59
C LYS A 418 2.64 -9.21 24.22
N LYS A 419 3.56 -8.44 24.80
CA LYS A 419 4.72 -8.99 25.53
C LYS A 419 4.28 -9.74 26.79
N LEU A 420 3.34 -9.18 27.55
CA LEU A 420 2.82 -9.84 28.76
C LEU A 420 2.08 -11.15 28.43
N SER A 421 1.35 -11.20 27.32
CA SER A 421 0.68 -12.44 26.90
C SER A 421 1.66 -13.56 26.54
N ILE A 422 2.84 -13.21 26.03
CA ILE A 422 3.92 -14.17 25.72
C ILE A 422 4.63 -14.65 27.01
N LEU A 423 4.69 -13.77 28.02
CA LEU A 423 5.34 -14.10 29.29
C LEU A 423 4.44 -14.85 30.28
N LYS A 424 3.12 -14.93 29.99
CA LYS A 424 2.14 -15.66 30.81
C LYS A 424 1.94 -17.12 30.38
N ILE A 425 2.75 -17.61 29.45
CA ILE A 425 2.92 -19.02 29.11
C ILE A 425 4.21 -19.51 29.82
#